data_d81e9ed509e898cf6ef87949f0779091
#
_entry.id   d81e9ed509e898cf6ef87949f0779091
#
_cell.length_a   1.000
_cell.length_b   1.000
_cell.length_c   1.000
_cell.angle_alpha   90.00
_cell.angle_beta   90.00
_cell.angle_gamma   90.00
#
_symmetry.space_group_name_H-M   'P 1'
#
loop_
_entity.id
_entity.type
_entity.pdbx_description
1 polymer ?
#
loop_
_entity_poly.entity_id
_entity_poly.type
_entity_poly.pdbx_seq_one_letter_code
_entity_poly.pdbx_strand_id
1 'polypeptide(L)'
;PNANSSNFEADTLLSQPIRLDSIISSTRQKLSKGDSVYFSFYVQPGGGSGQPWETIGSSPSSSDSLILEFYTQEGWQRVWAMGGLPLDTLFAQENAYYKYVMIPIVEDKYFIKDFRFRFRNIASLNNNPHTAYIGNCDQWNIDYVYIDKDRRIEDTTRRELAFVDRAPSMLKHYQSMPANQYIVDEMADSLQIKIVNLYSEPLSSIYKYYIKDQAGNLLHTYDGGFENINPYIMNNSYQSAVSHARPLVNYDFNLLSSWQSFIITHTIKEGVGQDVLSANDTIEFVQKFENYFAYDDGSAENGIGVEPISGSHLAVSYHLNQADTLTAVDIYFNSSLNEANLKSFYICVWKSINKIPVELIYKSEKLTPISDSLNKFVR
;
A
#
# COMPACT_ATOMS: atom_id res chain seq x y z
N PRO A 1 -0.82 -21.26 17.46
CA PRO A 1 0.14 -22.27 17.03
C PRO A 1 1.37 -22.14 17.90
N ASN A 2 1.87 -23.27 18.44
CA ASN A 2 3.11 -23.28 19.22
C ASN A 2 4.25 -22.85 18.31
N ALA A 3 4.89 -21.74 18.66
CA ALA A 3 6.00 -21.13 17.94
C ALA A 3 7.29 -21.97 18.04
N ASN A 4 7.25 -23.18 17.53
CA ASN A 4 8.46 -23.95 17.29
C ASN A 4 8.72 -23.93 15.78
N SER A 5 9.64 -23.09 15.32
CA SER A 5 10.47 -23.14 14.10
C SER A 5 10.01 -23.97 12.88
N SER A 6 8.79 -24.43 12.82
CA SER A 6 8.21 -25.12 11.68
C SER A 6 7.45 -24.15 10.81
N ASN A 7 7.72 -24.18 9.52
CA ASN A 7 7.00 -23.41 8.54
C ASN A 7 5.52 -23.76 8.56
N PHE A 8 4.67 -22.77 8.39
CA PHE A 8 3.22 -22.91 8.35
C PHE A 8 2.64 -22.08 7.21
N GLU A 9 1.46 -22.43 6.78
CA GLU A 9 0.69 -21.63 5.83
C GLU A 9 0.13 -20.42 6.57
N ALA A 10 0.69 -19.23 6.26
CA ALA A 10 0.32 -17.97 6.91
C ALA A 10 -0.88 -17.33 6.22
N ASP A 11 -0.72 -17.01 4.92
CA ASP A 11 -1.70 -16.27 4.16
C ASP A 11 -1.97 -16.91 2.80
N THR A 12 -3.17 -16.67 2.29
CA THR A 12 -3.56 -17.09 0.94
C THR A 12 -4.30 -15.96 0.23
N LEU A 13 -3.75 -15.52 -0.89
CA LEU A 13 -4.41 -14.60 -1.81
C LEU A 13 -5.06 -15.42 -2.93
N LEU A 14 -6.40 -15.46 -2.96
CA LEU A 14 -7.19 -16.24 -3.91
C LEU A 14 -7.89 -15.31 -4.90
N SER A 15 -7.76 -15.60 -6.20
CA SER A 15 -8.49 -14.87 -7.24
C SER A 15 -9.99 -15.19 -7.24
N GLN A 16 -10.78 -14.27 -7.76
CA GLN A 16 -12.13 -14.58 -8.23
C GLN A 16 -12.07 -15.59 -9.40
N PRO A 17 -13.18 -16.30 -9.69
CA PRO A 17 -13.25 -17.15 -10.86
C PRO A 17 -13.05 -16.36 -12.15
N ILE A 18 -12.15 -16.82 -12.99
CA ILE A 18 -11.81 -16.22 -14.29
C ILE A 18 -12.26 -17.18 -15.39
N ARG A 19 -12.93 -16.65 -16.39
CA ARG A 19 -13.29 -17.45 -17.56
C ARG A 19 -12.06 -17.58 -18.47
N LEU A 20 -11.44 -18.75 -18.49
CA LEU A 20 -10.30 -19.03 -19.35
C LEU A 20 -10.63 -20.03 -20.48
N ASP A 21 -11.85 -20.57 -20.54
CA ASP A 21 -12.32 -21.42 -21.64
C ASP A 21 -12.68 -20.60 -22.89
N SER A 22 -12.98 -19.32 -22.74
CA SER A 22 -13.41 -18.47 -23.84
C SER A 22 -13.41 -16.98 -23.48
N ILE A 23 -13.23 -16.13 -24.50
CA ILE A 23 -13.47 -14.70 -24.41
C ILE A 23 -14.89 -14.41 -24.89
N ILE A 24 -15.61 -13.56 -24.16
CA ILE A 24 -16.94 -13.08 -24.55
C ILE A 24 -16.78 -11.64 -25.04
N SER A 25 -16.85 -11.48 -26.35
CA SER A 25 -16.98 -10.19 -27.02
C SER A 25 -18.32 -10.14 -27.73
N SER A 26 -18.41 -9.53 -28.91
CA SER A 26 -19.58 -9.64 -29.78
C SER A 26 -19.89 -11.09 -30.21
N THR A 27 -18.85 -11.94 -30.28
CA THR A 27 -18.93 -13.38 -30.51
C THR A 27 -18.07 -14.11 -29.46
N ARG A 28 -18.54 -15.29 -29.03
CA ARG A 28 -17.77 -16.14 -28.13
C ARG A 28 -16.60 -16.80 -28.86
N GLN A 29 -15.37 -16.48 -28.49
CA GLN A 29 -14.17 -17.13 -29.00
C GLN A 29 -13.67 -18.14 -27.97
N LYS A 30 -13.54 -19.41 -28.34
CA LYS A 30 -12.94 -20.44 -27.48
C LYS A 30 -11.44 -20.17 -27.34
N LEU A 31 -10.94 -20.27 -26.13
CA LEU A 31 -9.51 -20.25 -25.84
C LEU A 31 -8.94 -21.66 -25.69
N SER A 32 -7.68 -21.80 -26.06
CA SER A 32 -6.92 -23.03 -26.00
C SER A 32 -5.43 -22.74 -25.79
N LYS A 33 -4.62 -23.76 -25.61
CA LYS A 33 -3.16 -23.65 -25.51
C LYS A 33 -2.50 -23.04 -26.76
N GLY A 34 -3.18 -23.03 -27.91
CA GLY A 34 -2.70 -22.40 -29.15
C GLY A 34 -2.78 -20.88 -29.17
N ASP A 35 -3.52 -20.29 -28.23
CA ASP A 35 -3.75 -18.84 -28.15
C ASP A 35 -2.66 -18.09 -27.37
N SER A 36 -1.52 -18.74 -27.06
CA SER A 36 -0.38 -18.11 -26.39
C SER A 36 -0.78 -17.34 -25.13
N VAL A 37 -1.53 -18.01 -24.25
CA VAL A 37 -1.97 -17.43 -22.96
C VAL A 37 -0.84 -17.49 -21.96
N TYR A 38 -0.50 -16.35 -21.35
CA TYR A 38 0.48 -16.26 -20.28
C TYR A 38 -0.11 -15.60 -19.05
N PHE A 39 0.34 -16.11 -17.89
CA PHE A 39 0.17 -15.49 -16.58
C PHE A 39 1.46 -14.84 -16.17
N SER A 40 1.44 -13.59 -15.74
CA SER A 40 2.63 -12.89 -15.29
C SER A 40 2.37 -12.05 -14.07
N PHE A 41 3.42 -11.74 -13.31
CA PHE A 41 3.37 -10.88 -12.13
C PHE A 41 4.77 -10.42 -11.76
N TYR A 42 4.83 -9.36 -10.97
CA TYR A 42 6.05 -8.96 -10.27
C TYR A 42 6.00 -9.47 -8.84
N VAL A 43 7.14 -9.90 -8.31
CA VAL A 43 7.28 -10.39 -6.93
C VAL A 43 8.53 -9.85 -6.28
N GLN A 44 8.42 -9.52 -5.00
CA GLN A 44 9.50 -9.02 -4.18
C GLN A 44 9.37 -9.60 -2.77
N PRO A 45 10.44 -10.18 -2.18
CA PRO A 45 10.46 -10.45 -0.75
C PRO A 45 10.54 -9.12 0.01
N GLY A 46 9.66 -8.93 1.00
CA GLY A 46 9.63 -7.73 1.83
C GLY A 46 10.37 -7.91 3.15
N GLY A 47 10.59 -6.80 3.83
CA GLY A 47 11.17 -6.76 5.17
C GLY A 47 12.70 -6.74 5.20
N GLY A 48 13.26 -5.96 6.10
CA GLY A 48 14.67 -6.03 6.50
C GLY A 48 15.70 -5.31 5.66
N SER A 49 15.39 -4.76 4.50
CA SER A 49 16.39 -4.05 3.68
C SER A 49 16.55 -2.57 4.07
N GLY A 50 15.61 -2.02 4.83
CA GLY A 50 15.62 -0.61 5.21
C GLY A 50 15.26 0.35 4.07
N GLN A 51 14.69 -0.14 2.98
CA GLN A 51 14.18 0.72 1.93
C GLN A 51 12.93 1.48 2.40
N PRO A 52 12.69 2.71 1.93
CA PRO A 52 11.58 3.55 2.41
C PRO A 52 10.18 2.95 2.23
N TRP A 53 10.02 2.02 1.30
CA TRP A 53 8.74 1.34 1.02
C TRP A 53 8.59 0.00 1.73
N GLU A 54 9.61 -0.44 2.47
CA GLU A 54 9.53 -1.70 3.19
C GLU A 54 8.95 -1.53 4.58
N THR A 55 8.13 -2.49 4.95
CA THR A 55 7.69 -2.62 6.34
C THR A 55 8.84 -3.10 7.22
N ILE A 56 8.87 -2.63 8.45
CA ILE A 56 9.82 -3.12 9.46
C ILE A 56 9.49 -4.57 9.76
N GLY A 57 10.49 -5.44 9.68
CA GLY A 57 10.33 -6.86 9.95
C GLY A 57 11.55 -7.66 9.52
N SER A 58 11.40 -8.96 9.42
CA SER A 58 12.41 -9.86 8.86
C SER A 58 12.03 -10.27 7.45
N SER A 59 13.04 -10.35 6.58
CA SER A 59 12.88 -10.94 5.25
C SER A 59 12.53 -12.42 5.36
N PRO A 60 11.76 -12.98 4.41
CA PRO A 60 11.54 -14.41 4.31
C PRO A 60 12.86 -15.17 4.29
N SER A 61 13.00 -16.19 5.13
CA SER A 61 14.17 -17.04 5.19
C SER A 61 14.17 -18.08 4.06
N SER A 62 15.28 -18.78 3.86
CA SER A 62 15.37 -19.84 2.84
C SER A 62 14.40 -21.03 3.08
N SER A 63 13.85 -21.14 4.28
CA SER A 63 12.84 -22.16 4.61
C SER A 63 11.43 -21.72 4.27
N ASP A 64 11.20 -20.41 4.08
CA ASP A 64 9.92 -19.84 3.72
C ASP A 64 9.74 -19.81 2.21
N SER A 65 8.52 -19.67 1.73
CA SER A 65 8.29 -19.64 0.29
C SER A 65 6.96 -19.00 -0.08
N LEU A 66 6.97 -18.36 -1.25
CA LEU A 66 5.74 -17.98 -1.95
C LEU A 66 5.45 -19.01 -3.03
N ILE A 67 4.24 -19.55 -3.03
CA ILE A 67 3.79 -20.60 -3.96
C ILE A 67 2.64 -20.06 -4.79
N LEU A 68 2.70 -20.24 -6.12
CA LEU A 68 1.58 -19.98 -7.01
C LEU A 68 0.97 -21.30 -7.47
N GLU A 69 -0.34 -21.42 -7.36
CA GLU A 69 -1.11 -22.58 -7.80
C GLU A 69 -2.24 -22.14 -8.73
N PHE A 70 -2.51 -22.98 -9.73
CA PHE A 70 -3.67 -22.88 -10.61
C PHE A 70 -4.70 -23.94 -10.27
N TYR A 71 -5.97 -23.57 -10.31
CA TYR A 71 -7.07 -24.47 -10.07
C TYR A 71 -7.43 -25.28 -11.32
N THR A 72 -7.65 -26.57 -11.15
CA THR A 72 -8.16 -27.51 -12.16
C THR A 72 -9.33 -28.30 -11.59
N GLN A 73 -9.99 -29.10 -12.41
CA GLN A 73 -11.02 -30.03 -11.92
C GLN A 73 -10.47 -31.07 -10.94
N GLU A 74 -9.17 -31.34 -10.98
CA GLU A 74 -8.48 -32.27 -10.08
C GLU A 74 -7.96 -31.57 -8.81
N GLY A 75 -8.20 -30.27 -8.65
CA GLY A 75 -7.75 -29.45 -7.54
C GLY A 75 -6.62 -28.50 -7.89
N TRP A 76 -5.96 -27.97 -6.87
CA TRP A 76 -4.87 -26.99 -6.99
C TRP A 76 -3.58 -27.64 -7.45
N GLN A 77 -2.95 -27.04 -8.46
CA GLN A 77 -1.68 -27.49 -9.05
C GLN A 77 -0.63 -26.40 -8.89
N ARG A 78 0.48 -26.71 -8.24
CA ARG A 78 1.61 -25.80 -8.11
C ARG A 78 2.26 -25.57 -9.47
N VAL A 79 2.29 -24.31 -9.94
CA VAL A 79 2.88 -23.92 -11.22
C VAL A 79 4.15 -23.13 -11.06
N TRP A 80 4.36 -22.53 -9.89
CA TRP A 80 5.58 -21.78 -9.57
C TRP A 80 5.79 -21.72 -8.06
N ALA A 81 7.04 -21.52 -7.65
CA ALA A 81 7.41 -21.22 -6.28
C ALA A 81 8.73 -20.47 -6.22
N MET A 82 8.88 -19.65 -5.20
CA MET A 82 10.12 -18.95 -4.89
C MET A 82 10.41 -19.12 -3.39
N GLY A 83 11.65 -19.55 -3.07
CA GLY A 83 12.14 -19.57 -1.69
C GLY A 83 12.42 -18.18 -1.18
N GLY A 84 12.30 -17.98 0.14
CA GLY A 84 12.61 -16.72 0.78
C GLY A 84 14.09 -16.34 0.66
N LEU A 85 14.34 -15.05 0.53
CA LEU A 85 15.67 -14.44 0.52
C LEU A 85 15.57 -12.95 0.85
N PRO A 86 16.65 -12.33 1.35
CA PRO A 86 16.69 -10.89 1.55
C PRO A 86 16.54 -10.11 0.23
N LEU A 87 15.93 -8.93 0.28
CA LEU A 87 15.73 -8.09 -0.90
C LEU A 87 17.05 -7.69 -1.58
N ASP A 88 18.09 -7.40 -0.80
CA ASP A 88 19.42 -7.10 -1.34
C ASP A 88 20.00 -8.27 -2.15
N THR A 89 19.70 -9.50 -1.72
CA THR A 89 20.10 -10.71 -2.46
C THR A 89 19.31 -10.83 -3.76
N LEU A 90 18.01 -10.56 -3.74
CA LEU A 90 17.20 -10.50 -4.96
C LEU A 90 17.76 -9.46 -5.93
N PHE A 91 18.03 -8.26 -5.43
CA PHE A 91 18.59 -7.18 -6.25
C PHE A 91 19.92 -7.55 -6.88
N ALA A 92 20.79 -8.22 -6.13
CA ALA A 92 22.07 -8.69 -6.67
C ALA A 92 21.92 -9.76 -7.76
N GLN A 93 20.86 -10.58 -7.71
CA GLN A 93 20.59 -11.63 -8.68
C GLN A 93 19.87 -11.12 -9.94
N GLU A 94 18.85 -10.30 -9.75
CA GLU A 94 17.96 -9.87 -10.84
C GLU A 94 18.34 -8.49 -11.39
N ASN A 95 19.22 -7.75 -10.72
CA ASN A 95 19.52 -6.34 -10.95
C ASN A 95 18.25 -5.45 -10.95
N ALA A 96 17.25 -5.85 -10.18
CA ALA A 96 15.97 -5.19 -10.01
C ALA A 96 15.40 -5.51 -8.62
N TYR A 97 14.58 -4.59 -8.08
CA TYR A 97 13.92 -4.81 -6.80
C TYR A 97 12.71 -5.74 -6.89
N TYR A 98 12.17 -5.94 -8.07
CA TYR A 98 11.12 -6.92 -8.35
C TYR A 98 11.60 -7.92 -9.38
N LYS A 99 11.31 -9.20 -9.14
CA LYS A 99 11.45 -10.25 -10.12
C LYS A 99 10.19 -10.32 -10.97
N TYR A 100 10.32 -10.22 -12.27
CA TYR A 100 9.24 -10.50 -13.20
C TYR A 100 9.13 -12.01 -13.45
N VAL A 101 7.92 -12.53 -13.31
CA VAL A 101 7.60 -13.95 -13.53
C VAL A 101 6.62 -14.08 -14.67
N MET A 102 6.94 -14.94 -15.65
CA MET A 102 6.14 -15.20 -16.83
C MET A 102 5.91 -16.70 -16.96
N ILE A 103 4.63 -17.13 -16.92
CA ILE A 103 4.24 -18.55 -16.92
C ILE A 103 3.32 -18.81 -18.11
N PRO A 104 3.70 -19.64 -19.09
CA PRO A 104 2.83 -20.03 -20.18
C PRO A 104 1.74 -20.99 -19.68
N ILE A 105 0.50 -20.77 -20.11
CA ILE A 105 -0.60 -21.69 -19.85
C ILE A 105 -0.75 -22.62 -21.05
N VAL A 106 -0.14 -23.80 -20.95
CA VAL A 106 0.01 -24.73 -22.08
C VAL A 106 -0.76 -26.05 -21.93
N GLU A 107 -1.38 -26.28 -20.80
CA GLU A 107 -2.14 -27.50 -20.53
C GLU A 107 -3.64 -27.27 -20.65
N ASP A 108 -4.33 -28.13 -21.37
CA ASP A 108 -5.78 -28.01 -21.64
C ASP A 108 -6.63 -27.99 -20.37
N LYS A 109 -6.17 -28.59 -19.27
CA LYS A 109 -6.85 -28.62 -17.97
C LYS A 109 -7.08 -27.24 -17.33
N TYR A 110 -6.33 -26.20 -17.77
CA TYR A 110 -6.46 -24.84 -17.25
C TYR A 110 -7.49 -24.00 -18.03
N PHE A 111 -7.86 -24.40 -19.25
CA PHE A 111 -8.82 -23.67 -20.08
C PHE A 111 -10.27 -24.01 -19.68
N ILE A 112 -10.63 -23.59 -18.47
CA ILE A 112 -11.94 -23.84 -17.86
C ILE A 112 -12.68 -22.54 -17.54
N LYS A 113 -13.99 -22.62 -17.38
CA LYS A 113 -14.84 -21.45 -17.09
C LYS A 113 -14.53 -20.81 -15.72
N ASP A 114 -14.15 -21.63 -14.75
CA ASP A 114 -13.96 -21.22 -13.38
C ASP A 114 -12.47 -21.33 -12.99
N PHE A 115 -11.58 -20.99 -13.91
CA PHE A 115 -10.16 -20.92 -13.62
C PHE A 115 -9.91 -19.96 -12.45
N ARG A 116 -9.02 -20.36 -11.54
CA ARG A 116 -8.56 -19.55 -10.42
C ARG A 116 -7.08 -19.73 -10.23
N PHE A 117 -6.47 -18.73 -9.66
CA PHE A 117 -5.10 -18.84 -9.13
C PHE A 117 -5.10 -18.47 -7.65
N ARG A 118 -4.09 -18.94 -6.94
CA ARG A 118 -3.81 -18.48 -5.59
C ARG A 118 -2.32 -18.40 -5.33
N PHE A 119 -1.95 -17.38 -4.55
CA PHE A 119 -0.65 -17.31 -3.92
C PHE A 119 -0.78 -17.77 -2.47
N ARG A 120 0.13 -18.63 -2.03
CA ARG A 120 0.22 -19.06 -0.63
C ARG A 120 1.58 -18.67 -0.06
N ASN A 121 1.55 -17.99 1.08
CA ASN A 121 2.72 -17.67 1.87
C ASN A 121 2.99 -18.81 2.86
N ILE A 122 4.11 -19.48 2.71
CA ILE A 122 4.64 -20.42 3.69
C ILE A 122 5.69 -19.68 4.50
N ALA A 123 5.36 -19.39 5.74
CA ALA A 123 6.13 -18.52 6.62
C ALA A 123 6.67 -19.27 7.83
N SER A 124 7.65 -18.69 8.50
CA SER A 124 8.15 -19.11 9.79
C SER A 124 8.14 -17.93 10.77
N LEU A 125 8.02 -18.21 12.06
CA LEU A 125 8.12 -17.16 13.07
C LEU A 125 9.57 -16.79 13.32
N ASN A 126 9.85 -15.50 13.35
CA ASN A 126 11.16 -15.01 13.72
C ASN A 126 11.42 -15.25 15.21
N ASN A 127 12.57 -15.82 15.53
CA ASN A 127 13.06 -16.00 16.90
C ASN A 127 13.63 -14.71 17.53
N ASN A 128 13.27 -13.54 17.00
CA ASN A 128 13.73 -12.28 17.55
C ASN A 128 13.17 -12.10 18.98
N PRO A 129 14.01 -11.81 19.98
CA PRO A 129 13.56 -11.56 21.36
C PRO A 129 12.69 -10.30 21.49
N HIS A 130 12.71 -9.40 20.50
CA HIS A 130 11.89 -8.20 20.46
C HIS A 130 10.51 -8.51 19.88
N THR A 131 9.52 -8.61 20.74
CA THR A 131 8.13 -8.93 20.39
C THR A 131 7.50 -7.97 19.37
N ALA A 132 8.00 -6.74 19.27
CA ALA A 132 7.55 -5.75 18.29
C ALA A 132 7.79 -6.16 16.82
N TYR A 133 8.77 -7.01 16.57
CA TYR A 133 9.14 -7.46 15.22
C TYR A 133 8.54 -8.81 14.80
N ILE A 134 7.89 -9.51 15.73
CA ILE A 134 7.37 -10.87 15.46
C ILE A 134 6.18 -10.84 14.49
N GLY A 135 5.42 -9.74 14.44
CA GLY A 135 4.21 -9.61 13.63
C GLY A 135 4.44 -9.27 12.15
N ASN A 136 5.64 -8.82 11.76
CA ASN A 136 5.98 -8.37 10.41
C ASN A 136 7.11 -9.21 9.81
N CYS A 137 6.92 -10.52 9.75
CA CYS A 137 7.89 -11.41 9.15
C CYS A 137 7.34 -12.06 7.87
N ASP A 138 8.23 -12.43 6.98
CA ASP A 138 7.95 -13.23 5.79
C ASP A 138 6.93 -12.58 4.85
N GLN A 139 7.04 -11.27 4.68
CA GLN A 139 6.20 -10.51 3.78
C GLN A 139 6.64 -10.69 2.34
N TRP A 140 5.66 -10.79 1.45
CA TRP A 140 5.85 -10.79 0.00
C TRP A 140 5.04 -9.68 -0.63
N ASN A 141 5.65 -8.90 -1.49
CA ASN A 141 4.97 -7.93 -2.33
C ASN A 141 4.70 -8.57 -3.69
N ILE A 142 3.44 -8.57 -4.11
CA ILE A 142 3.01 -9.09 -5.41
C ILE A 142 2.32 -7.94 -6.13
N ASP A 143 2.76 -7.66 -7.34
CA ASP A 143 2.20 -6.58 -8.14
C ASP A 143 1.94 -7.00 -9.56
N TYR A 144 1.08 -6.26 -10.23
CA TYR A 144 0.77 -6.36 -11.65
C TYR A 144 0.48 -7.80 -12.12
N VAL A 145 -0.43 -8.48 -11.43
CA VAL A 145 -0.87 -9.82 -11.83
C VAL A 145 -1.69 -9.71 -13.10
N TYR A 146 -1.18 -10.28 -14.18
CA TYR A 146 -1.76 -10.12 -15.52
C TYR A 146 -1.86 -11.45 -16.26
N ILE A 147 -3.03 -11.72 -16.83
CA ILE A 147 -3.30 -12.89 -17.67
C ILE A 147 -3.94 -12.44 -18.98
N ASP A 148 -3.34 -12.82 -20.10
CA ASP A 148 -3.88 -12.51 -21.44
C ASP A 148 -3.38 -13.51 -22.47
N LYS A 149 -4.06 -13.54 -23.63
CA LYS A 149 -3.68 -14.29 -24.82
C LYS A 149 -2.75 -13.47 -25.73
N ASP A 150 -2.29 -14.10 -26.80
CA ASP A 150 -1.42 -13.50 -27.83
C ASP A 150 -0.12 -12.90 -27.26
N ARG A 151 0.36 -13.43 -26.12
CA ARG A 151 1.59 -13.00 -25.45
C ARG A 151 2.78 -13.85 -25.82
N ARG A 152 3.99 -13.33 -25.54
CA ARG A 152 5.27 -14.01 -25.75
C ARG A 152 6.10 -13.94 -24.46
N ILE A 153 7.05 -14.86 -24.32
CA ILE A 153 7.93 -14.90 -23.13
C ILE A 153 8.79 -13.64 -22.99
N GLU A 154 9.09 -12.98 -24.10
CA GLU A 154 9.86 -11.73 -24.14
C GLU A 154 9.01 -10.49 -23.87
N ASP A 155 7.70 -10.64 -23.68
CA ASP A 155 6.75 -9.57 -23.46
C ASP A 155 6.84 -9.08 -21.99
N THR A 156 7.89 -8.31 -21.71
CA THR A 156 8.25 -7.83 -20.37
C THR A 156 7.85 -6.37 -20.14
N THR A 157 7.34 -5.68 -21.16
CA THR A 157 6.93 -4.27 -21.05
C THR A 157 5.46 -4.11 -21.45
N ARG A 158 4.83 -3.09 -20.91
CA ARG A 158 3.42 -2.73 -21.16
C ARG A 158 3.32 -1.25 -21.48
N ARG A 159 2.47 -0.90 -22.45
CA ARG A 159 2.11 0.51 -22.70
C ARG A 159 1.13 0.94 -21.60
N GLU A 160 1.70 1.34 -20.48
CA GLU A 160 0.98 1.57 -19.24
C GLU A 160 1.58 2.71 -18.46
N LEU A 161 0.74 3.64 -18.03
CA LEU A 161 1.03 4.65 -17.03
C LEU A 161 0.21 4.34 -15.79
N ALA A 162 0.81 4.37 -14.61
CA ALA A 162 0.13 4.06 -13.36
C ALA A 162 0.59 4.98 -12.23
N PHE A 163 -0.29 5.28 -11.30
CA PHE A 163 0.12 5.85 -10.02
C PHE A 163 0.83 4.78 -9.18
N VAL A 164 1.89 5.19 -8.48
CA VAL A 164 2.68 4.28 -7.63
C VAL A 164 2.17 4.28 -6.20
N ASP A 165 1.84 5.46 -5.67
CA ASP A 165 1.42 5.65 -4.29
C ASP A 165 -0.08 5.96 -4.22
N ARG A 166 -0.64 5.86 -3.02
CA ARG A 166 -1.98 6.37 -2.72
C ARG A 166 -2.04 7.89 -2.90
N ALA A 167 -3.23 8.41 -3.09
CA ALA A 167 -3.43 9.86 -3.15
C ALA A 167 -3.07 10.51 -1.80
N PRO A 168 -2.22 11.55 -1.79
CA PRO A 168 -1.80 12.22 -0.56
C PRO A 168 -2.88 13.15 -0.03
N SER A 169 -2.80 13.45 1.29
CA SER A 169 -3.50 14.58 1.89
C SER A 169 -3.05 15.90 1.29
N MET A 170 -3.93 16.87 1.23
CA MET A 170 -3.59 18.26 0.85
C MET A 170 -3.03 19.08 2.02
N LEU A 171 -3.01 18.53 3.23
CA LEU A 171 -2.42 19.17 4.41
C LEU A 171 -0.92 18.86 4.50
N LYS A 172 -0.15 19.78 5.09
CA LYS A 172 1.31 19.64 5.25
C LYS A 172 1.70 18.45 6.13
N HIS A 173 0.94 18.20 7.18
CA HIS A 173 1.35 17.30 8.24
C HIS A 173 0.33 16.24 8.59
N TYR A 174 -0.96 16.52 8.40
CA TYR A 174 -2.04 15.67 8.89
C TYR A 174 -2.80 15.01 7.75
N GLN A 175 -3.32 13.84 7.98
CA GLN A 175 -4.32 13.21 7.11
C GLN A 175 -5.72 13.75 7.40
N SER A 176 -5.97 14.12 8.68
CA SER A 176 -7.19 14.78 9.13
C SER A 176 -6.88 15.78 10.24
N MET A 177 -7.62 16.85 10.35
CA MET A 177 -7.54 17.81 11.45
C MET A 177 -8.90 18.37 11.82
N PRO A 178 -9.07 18.87 13.07
CA PRO A 178 -10.32 19.53 13.45
C PRO A 178 -10.58 20.77 12.60
N ALA A 179 -11.85 20.94 12.20
CA ALA A 179 -12.25 22.08 11.36
C ALA A 179 -11.94 23.44 12.01
N ASN A 180 -12.09 23.54 13.34
CA ASN A 180 -11.77 24.75 14.09
C ASN A 180 -10.26 25.05 14.21
N GLN A 181 -9.41 24.06 13.92
CA GLN A 181 -7.96 24.19 13.93
C GLN A 181 -7.37 24.51 12.55
N TYR A 182 -8.21 24.39 11.51
CA TYR A 182 -7.76 24.62 10.15
C TYR A 182 -7.49 26.11 9.91
N ILE A 183 -6.34 26.39 9.34
CA ILE A 183 -5.95 27.68 8.74
C ILE A 183 -5.26 27.37 7.41
N VAL A 184 -5.24 28.33 6.51
CA VAL A 184 -4.65 28.15 5.17
C VAL A 184 -3.17 27.70 5.21
N ASP A 185 -2.45 28.09 6.23
CA ASP A 185 -1.04 27.72 6.43
C ASP A 185 -0.82 26.21 6.68
N GLU A 186 -1.89 25.46 7.00
CA GLU A 186 -1.85 24.01 7.10
C GLU A 186 -1.88 23.30 5.75
N MET A 187 -2.21 24.01 4.68
CA MET A 187 -2.18 23.46 3.32
C MET A 187 -0.74 23.20 2.86
N ALA A 188 -0.50 22.08 2.20
CA ALA A 188 0.74 21.82 1.51
C ALA A 188 0.95 22.82 0.36
N ASP A 189 2.18 23.22 0.12
CA ASP A 189 2.49 24.11 -1.03
C ASP A 189 2.40 23.34 -2.36
N SER A 190 2.73 22.06 -2.32
CA SER A 190 2.66 21.13 -3.46
C SER A 190 2.50 19.69 -2.99
N LEU A 191 1.93 18.85 -3.83
CA LEU A 191 1.81 17.42 -3.58
C LEU A 191 2.98 16.66 -4.20
N GLN A 192 3.25 15.48 -3.68
CA GLN A 192 4.20 14.54 -4.28
C GLN A 192 3.43 13.37 -4.86
N ILE A 193 3.33 13.32 -6.17
CA ILE A 193 2.63 12.26 -6.90
C ILE A 193 3.67 11.49 -7.71
N LYS A 194 3.75 10.18 -7.50
CA LYS A 194 4.62 9.30 -8.27
C LYS A 194 3.82 8.58 -9.33
N ILE A 195 4.33 8.61 -10.57
CA ILE A 195 3.77 7.92 -11.72
C ILE A 195 4.85 7.05 -12.32
N VAL A 196 4.51 5.85 -12.72
CA VAL A 196 5.41 4.90 -13.40
C VAL A 196 4.97 4.70 -14.83
N ASN A 197 5.94 4.58 -15.72
CA ASN A 197 5.76 4.16 -17.11
C ASN A 197 6.35 2.76 -17.27
N LEU A 198 5.51 1.75 -17.48
CA LEU A 198 5.91 0.35 -17.66
C LEU A 198 6.23 -0.01 -19.12
N TYR A 199 6.21 0.97 -20.01
CA TYR A 199 6.57 0.78 -21.41
C TYR A 199 8.07 0.94 -21.63
N SER A 200 8.55 0.49 -22.77
CA SER A 200 9.97 0.56 -23.16
C SER A 200 10.42 1.94 -23.67
N GLU A 201 9.48 2.84 -23.94
CA GLU A 201 9.71 4.15 -24.49
C GLU A 201 9.02 5.24 -23.64
N PRO A 202 9.46 6.50 -23.71
CA PRO A 202 8.78 7.59 -23.02
C PRO A 202 7.31 7.71 -23.44
N LEU A 203 6.42 7.84 -22.48
CA LEU A 203 4.98 8.06 -22.69
C LEU A 203 4.61 9.49 -22.27
N SER A 204 3.79 10.15 -23.09
CA SER A 204 3.23 11.45 -22.74
C SER A 204 2.08 11.28 -21.77
N SER A 205 2.15 11.91 -20.62
CA SER A 205 1.14 11.88 -19.56
C SER A 205 0.46 13.25 -19.43
N ILE A 206 -0.84 13.24 -19.23
CA ILE A 206 -1.65 14.39 -18.86
C ILE A 206 -2.13 14.18 -17.43
N TYR A 207 -1.77 15.08 -16.53
CA TYR A 207 -2.15 15.00 -15.13
C TYR A 207 -3.14 16.11 -14.75
N LYS A 208 -4.17 15.71 -13.97
CA LYS A 208 -5.12 16.64 -13.35
C LYS A 208 -5.51 16.18 -11.97
N TYR A 209 -5.94 17.12 -11.11
CA TYR A 209 -6.71 16.76 -9.93
C TYR A 209 -7.97 17.61 -9.81
N TYR A 210 -8.96 17.04 -9.12
CA TYR A 210 -10.26 17.64 -8.90
C TYR A 210 -10.59 17.60 -7.41
N ILE A 211 -11.22 18.65 -6.90
CA ILE A 211 -11.75 18.69 -5.54
C ILE A 211 -13.26 18.80 -5.62
N LYS A 212 -13.95 17.87 -4.95
CA LYS A 212 -15.41 17.83 -4.86
C LYS A 212 -15.84 17.88 -3.40
N ASP A 213 -17.03 18.44 -3.14
CA ASP A 213 -17.69 18.30 -1.85
C ASP A 213 -18.36 16.93 -1.69
N GLN A 214 -18.95 16.68 -0.51
CA GLN A 214 -19.69 15.43 -0.23
C GLN A 214 -20.92 15.23 -1.12
N ALA A 215 -21.50 16.31 -1.66
CA ALA A 215 -22.62 16.23 -2.59
C ALA A 215 -22.18 15.94 -4.03
N GLY A 216 -20.86 15.90 -4.29
CA GLY A 216 -20.30 15.67 -5.61
C GLY A 216 -20.12 16.94 -6.45
N ASN A 217 -20.39 18.12 -5.90
CA ASN A 217 -20.18 19.37 -6.61
C ASN A 217 -18.68 19.63 -6.80
N LEU A 218 -18.27 19.96 -8.01
CA LEU A 218 -16.91 20.31 -8.36
C LEU A 218 -16.58 21.71 -7.79
N LEU A 219 -15.56 21.78 -6.93
CA LEU A 219 -15.11 23.01 -6.28
C LEU A 219 -13.86 23.57 -6.93
N HIS A 220 -12.95 22.68 -7.38
CA HIS A 220 -11.68 23.05 -7.96
C HIS A 220 -11.20 22.05 -8.99
N THR A 221 -10.44 22.55 -9.97
CA THR A 221 -9.71 21.75 -10.95
C THR A 221 -8.29 22.31 -11.10
N TYR A 222 -7.32 21.43 -10.96
CA TYR A 222 -5.93 21.71 -11.31
C TYR A 222 -5.59 20.99 -12.60
N ASP A 223 -5.03 21.71 -13.56
CA ASP A 223 -4.51 21.15 -14.81
C ASP A 223 -2.99 21.23 -14.79
N GLY A 224 -2.34 20.07 -14.65
CA GLY A 224 -0.88 19.96 -14.64
C GLY A 224 -0.26 19.99 -16.04
N GLY A 225 -1.10 20.00 -17.09
CA GLY A 225 -0.62 19.91 -18.46
C GLY A 225 -0.14 18.50 -18.80
N PHE A 226 0.86 18.41 -19.68
CA PHE A 226 1.43 17.14 -20.10
C PHE A 226 2.95 17.13 -19.93
N GLU A 227 3.49 15.92 -19.68
CA GLU A 227 4.91 15.66 -19.54
C GLU A 227 5.26 14.27 -20.08
N ASN A 228 6.47 14.08 -20.57
CA ASN A 228 6.96 12.78 -20.98
C ASN A 228 7.55 12.05 -19.78
N ILE A 229 6.98 10.88 -19.45
CA ILE A 229 7.44 9.99 -18.40
C ILE A 229 8.37 8.96 -19.01
N ASN A 230 9.62 8.93 -18.55
CA ASN A 230 10.59 7.94 -19.00
C ASN A 230 10.22 6.53 -18.55
N PRO A 231 10.65 5.48 -19.29
CA PRO A 231 10.46 4.10 -18.89
C PRO A 231 10.96 3.84 -17.47
N TYR A 232 10.19 3.04 -16.73
CA TYR A 232 10.53 2.57 -15.40
C TYR A 232 11.85 1.78 -15.36
N ILE A 233 12.07 0.93 -16.36
CA ILE A 233 13.30 0.17 -16.55
C ILE A 233 14.25 1.00 -17.43
N MET A 234 14.89 2.00 -16.85
CA MET A 234 16.07 2.63 -17.41
C MET A 234 17.24 2.46 -16.44
N ASN A 235 18.29 1.78 -16.87
CA ASN A 235 19.53 1.55 -16.11
C ASN A 235 19.31 0.82 -14.78
N ASN A 236 18.32 -0.06 -14.71
CA ASN A 236 18.01 -0.89 -13.53
C ASN A 236 17.76 -0.09 -12.24
N SER A 237 17.38 1.15 -12.36
CA SER A 237 16.98 1.96 -11.21
C SER A 237 15.52 2.35 -11.33
N TYR A 238 14.81 2.28 -10.21
CA TYR A 238 13.53 2.96 -10.04
C TYR A 238 13.76 4.43 -10.35
N GLN A 239 13.30 4.88 -11.49
CA GLN A 239 13.09 6.28 -11.70
C GLN A 239 11.93 6.62 -10.75
N SER A 240 12.18 7.32 -9.65
CA SER A 240 11.10 7.96 -8.93
C SER A 240 10.52 8.98 -9.90
N ALA A 241 9.54 8.56 -10.69
CA ALA A 241 8.88 9.40 -11.64
C ALA A 241 8.03 10.39 -10.86
N VAL A 242 8.62 11.50 -10.48
CA VAL A 242 7.84 12.68 -10.20
C VAL A 242 7.47 13.21 -11.57
N SER A 243 6.31 12.77 -12.03
CA SER A 243 5.72 13.35 -13.22
C SER A 243 5.24 14.73 -12.89
N HIS A 244 5.36 15.63 -13.79
CA HIS A 244 4.93 17.01 -13.64
C HIS A 244 5.58 17.69 -12.44
N ALA A 245 6.22 18.79 -12.62
CA ALA A 245 6.80 19.59 -11.56
C ALA A 245 5.78 19.75 -10.42
N ARG A 246 5.89 18.94 -9.36
CA ARG A 246 5.08 18.91 -8.14
C ARG A 246 3.75 19.67 -8.26
N PRO A 247 2.59 19.01 -8.43
CA PRO A 247 1.32 19.71 -8.57
C PRO A 247 1.13 20.69 -7.41
N LEU A 248 0.92 21.97 -7.75
CA LEU A 248 0.73 23.00 -6.74
C LEU A 248 -0.61 22.82 -6.05
N VAL A 249 -0.65 23.11 -4.76
CA VAL A 249 -1.88 23.24 -4.01
C VAL A 249 -2.27 24.71 -3.99
N ASN A 250 -3.17 25.08 -4.88
CA ASN A 250 -3.66 26.45 -5.02
C ASN A 250 -5.16 26.56 -4.67
N TYR A 251 -5.57 25.84 -3.65
CA TYR A 251 -6.94 25.78 -3.16
C TYR A 251 -6.96 25.98 -1.64
N ASP A 252 -7.95 26.71 -1.15
CA ASP A 252 -8.21 26.91 0.26
C ASP A 252 -9.59 26.36 0.58
N PHE A 253 -9.68 25.49 1.60
CA PHE A 253 -10.94 24.88 2.00
C PHE A 253 -11.82 25.88 2.76
N ASN A 254 -13.00 26.16 2.22
CA ASN A 254 -14.01 26.93 2.92
C ASN A 254 -14.86 26.00 3.80
N LEU A 255 -14.58 25.94 5.09
CA LEU A 255 -15.26 25.06 6.04
C LEU A 255 -16.51 25.76 6.58
N LEU A 256 -17.67 25.21 6.26
CA LEU A 256 -18.99 25.73 6.66
C LEU A 256 -19.55 25.03 7.91
N SER A 257 -18.95 23.91 8.32
CA SER A 257 -19.38 23.14 9.49
C SER A 257 -18.18 22.51 10.18
N SER A 258 -18.39 22.05 11.42
CA SER A 258 -17.36 21.34 12.21
C SER A 258 -17.07 19.91 11.72
N TRP A 259 -17.86 19.41 10.77
CA TRP A 259 -17.71 18.08 10.17
C TRP A 259 -17.88 18.21 8.67
N GLN A 260 -16.78 18.21 7.95
CA GLN A 260 -16.77 18.24 6.49
C GLN A 260 -15.72 17.34 5.92
N SER A 261 -15.99 16.80 4.75
CA SER A 261 -14.98 16.11 3.95
C SER A 261 -15.08 16.50 2.48
N PHE A 262 -13.96 16.33 1.79
CA PHE A 262 -13.81 16.64 0.38
C PHE A 262 -13.14 15.46 -0.30
N ILE A 263 -13.56 15.15 -1.52
CA ILE A 263 -12.97 14.10 -2.34
C ILE A 263 -11.98 14.74 -3.28
N ILE A 264 -10.71 14.36 -3.14
CA ILE A 264 -9.63 14.77 -4.04
C ILE A 264 -9.33 13.62 -4.97
N THR A 265 -9.64 13.79 -6.27
CA THR A 265 -9.45 12.78 -7.30
C THR A 265 -8.27 13.21 -8.19
N HIS A 266 -7.22 12.42 -8.23
CA HIS A 266 -6.09 12.60 -9.15
C HIS A 266 -6.26 11.68 -10.34
N THR A 267 -5.99 12.18 -11.53
CA THR A 267 -6.07 11.42 -12.77
C THR A 267 -4.83 11.61 -13.61
N ILE A 268 -4.40 10.55 -14.25
CA ILE A 268 -3.44 10.58 -15.35
C ILE A 268 -4.11 10.05 -16.61
N LYS A 269 -3.60 10.44 -17.74
CA LYS A 269 -4.05 9.95 -19.04
C LYS A 269 -2.88 9.97 -20.00
N GLU A 270 -2.71 8.92 -20.78
CA GLU A 270 -1.78 8.95 -21.88
C GLU A 270 -2.26 9.93 -22.98
N GLY A 271 -1.37 10.80 -23.47
CA GLY A 271 -1.72 11.86 -24.41
C GLY A 271 -1.96 11.38 -25.84
N VAL A 272 -1.33 10.29 -26.28
CA VAL A 272 -1.27 9.85 -27.69
C VAL A 272 -1.48 8.35 -27.84
N GLY A 273 -2.13 7.66 -26.99
CA GLY A 273 -2.33 6.22 -27.12
C GLY A 273 -3.45 5.71 -26.26
N GLN A 274 -3.57 4.40 -26.20
CA GLN A 274 -4.43 3.76 -25.24
C GLN A 274 -3.58 3.02 -24.21
N ASP A 275 -3.75 3.40 -22.98
CA ASP A 275 -3.26 2.69 -21.83
C ASP A 275 -3.94 1.31 -21.75
N VAL A 276 -3.20 0.30 -21.27
CA VAL A 276 -3.72 -1.06 -21.19
C VAL A 276 -4.74 -1.20 -20.06
N LEU A 277 -4.53 -0.48 -18.95
CA LEU A 277 -5.36 -0.61 -17.75
C LEU A 277 -5.76 0.75 -17.17
N SER A 278 -6.83 1.33 -17.67
CA SER A 278 -7.32 2.63 -17.18
C SER A 278 -7.87 2.61 -15.74
N ALA A 279 -7.96 1.46 -15.08
CA ALA A 279 -8.48 1.37 -13.71
C ALA A 279 -7.50 1.93 -12.66
N ASN A 280 -6.21 1.99 -12.96
CA ASN A 280 -5.15 2.54 -12.10
C ASN A 280 -4.73 3.97 -12.48
N ASP A 281 -5.42 4.58 -13.43
CA ASP A 281 -5.25 5.97 -13.87
C ASP A 281 -5.86 6.98 -12.90
N THR A 282 -6.50 6.52 -11.85
CA THR A 282 -7.22 7.38 -10.91
C THR A 282 -6.95 6.91 -9.48
N ILE A 283 -6.55 7.87 -8.63
CA ILE A 283 -6.44 7.66 -7.20
C ILE A 283 -7.23 8.75 -6.46
N GLU A 284 -7.75 8.40 -5.30
CA GLU A 284 -8.60 9.31 -4.51
C GLU A 284 -8.15 9.38 -3.06
N PHE A 285 -8.30 10.56 -2.49
CA PHE A 285 -8.15 10.84 -1.07
C PHE A 285 -9.36 11.57 -0.54
N VAL A 286 -9.84 11.15 0.64
CA VAL A 286 -10.92 11.86 1.34
C VAL A 286 -10.30 12.76 2.40
N GLN A 287 -10.15 14.05 2.10
CA GLN A 287 -9.69 15.04 3.06
C GLN A 287 -10.78 15.33 4.07
N LYS A 288 -10.51 15.02 5.34
CA LYS A 288 -11.46 15.19 6.43
C LYS A 288 -11.08 16.36 7.33
N PHE A 289 -12.10 17.15 7.66
CA PHE A 289 -12.06 18.18 8.69
C PHE A 289 -13.17 17.86 9.68
N GLU A 290 -12.82 17.15 10.73
CA GLU A 290 -13.76 16.66 11.74
C GLU A 290 -13.32 17.18 13.12
N ASN A 291 -13.37 16.38 14.17
CA ASN A 291 -12.97 16.79 15.51
C ASN A 291 -11.73 16.06 16.02
N TYR A 292 -10.87 15.58 15.12
CA TYR A 292 -9.65 14.87 15.49
C TYR A 292 -8.47 15.22 14.57
N PHE A 293 -7.27 15.09 15.12
CA PHE A 293 -6.04 15.06 14.35
C PHE A 293 -5.64 13.61 14.06
N ALA A 294 -5.21 13.31 12.84
CA ALA A 294 -4.59 12.05 12.47
C ALA A 294 -3.37 12.28 11.58
N TYR A 295 -2.30 11.56 11.88
CA TYR A 295 -1.14 11.43 11.00
C TYR A 295 -1.27 10.23 10.07
N ASP A 296 -2.05 9.22 10.45
CA ASP A 296 -2.36 8.01 9.70
C ASP A 296 -3.60 8.17 8.82
N ASP A 297 -3.74 7.32 7.83
CA ASP A 297 -4.89 7.30 6.91
C ASP A 297 -6.02 6.37 7.38
N GLY A 298 -5.90 5.80 8.58
CA GLY A 298 -6.86 4.87 9.18
C GLY A 298 -6.52 3.40 8.94
N SER A 299 -5.39 3.11 8.30
CA SER A 299 -4.82 1.76 8.16
C SER A 299 -3.49 1.66 8.90
N ALA A 300 -3.11 0.45 9.29
CA ALA A 300 -1.85 0.21 9.99
C ALA A 300 -0.89 -0.57 9.08
N GLU A 301 0.16 0.09 8.62
CA GLU A 301 1.23 -0.53 7.83
C GLU A 301 2.31 -1.15 8.72
N ASN A 302 2.55 -0.54 9.88
CA ASN A 302 3.61 -0.95 10.81
C ASN A 302 3.17 -0.89 12.26
N GLY A 303 3.77 -1.75 13.08
CA GLY A 303 3.63 -1.71 14.53
C GLY A 303 4.90 -1.20 15.21
N ILE A 304 4.74 -0.34 16.21
CA ILE A 304 5.83 0.12 17.06
C ILE A 304 5.66 -0.49 18.45
N GLY A 305 6.68 -1.19 18.92
CA GLY A 305 6.78 -1.67 20.30
C GLY A 305 7.69 -0.79 21.13
N VAL A 306 7.35 -0.64 22.39
CA VAL A 306 8.20 0.03 23.38
C VAL A 306 8.76 -1.02 24.32
N GLU A 307 10.07 -1.07 24.51
CA GLU A 307 10.67 -1.96 25.49
C GLU A 307 10.13 -1.66 26.91
N PRO A 308 9.81 -2.70 27.70
CA PRO A 308 9.22 -2.54 29.02
C PRO A 308 10.24 -2.10 30.08
N ILE A 309 11.10 -1.16 29.73
CA ILE A 309 12.05 -0.54 30.68
C ILE A 309 11.30 0.60 31.37
N SER A 310 11.43 0.69 32.68
CA SER A 310 10.81 1.78 33.44
C SER A 310 11.24 3.14 32.90
N GLY A 311 10.25 3.94 32.50
CA GLY A 311 10.49 5.27 31.94
C GLY A 311 10.55 5.32 30.40
N SER A 312 10.30 4.22 29.69
CA SER A 312 10.15 4.25 28.22
C SER A 312 8.87 4.96 27.82
N HIS A 313 8.96 5.85 26.84
CA HIS A 313 7.85 6.63 26.33
C HIS A 313 7.81 6.58 24.80
N LEU A 314 6.60 6.51 24.26
CA LEU A 314 6.30 6.86 22.86
C LEU A 314 5.52 8.17 22.89
N ALA A 315 5.96 9.18 22.15
CA ALA A 315 5.31 10.48 22.13
C ALA A 315 5.02 10.91 20.68
N VAL A 316 3.82 11.43 20.49
CA VAL A 316 3.40 12.07 19.23
C VAL A 316 3.05 13.53 19.55
N SER A 317 3.53 14.48 18.75
CA SER A 317 3.28 15.91 18.98
C SER A 317 2.24 16.43 18.01
N TYR A 318 1.33 17.25 18.51
CA TYR A 318 0.33 17.96 17.73
C TYR A 318 0.50 19.47 17.91
N HIS A 319 0.29 20.21 16.82
CA HIS A 319 0.24 21.67 16.87
C HIS A 319 -1.21 22.14 16.90
N LEU A 320 -1.51 23.05 17.81
CA LEU A 320 -2.83 23.66 17.93
C LEU A 320 -2.75 25.11 17.45
N ASN A 321 -3.56 25.48 16.47
CA ASN A 321 -3.66 26.83 15.97
C ASN A 321 -4.51 27.74 16.90
N GLN A 322 -5.34 27.12 17.73
CA GLN A 322 -6.10 27.80 18.79
C GLN A 322 -6.27 26.89 19.99
N ALA A 323 -6.58 27.47 21.15
CA ALA A 323 -6.85 26.70 22.36
C ALA A 323 -8.04 25.75 22.16
N ASP A 324 -7.88 24.50 22.63
CA ASP A 324 -8.88 23.46 22.50
C ASP A 324 -8.84 22.50 23.70
N THR A 325 -9.78 21.56 23.74
CA THR A 325 -9.91 20.55 24.79
C THR A 325 -9.73 19.16 24.21
N LEU A 326 -8.67 18.45 24.63
CA LEU A 326 -8.49 17.04 24.32
C LEU A 326 -9.51 16.21 25.11
N THR A 327 -10.40 15.53 24.41
CA THR A 327 -11.49 14.72 24.98
C THR A 327 -11.21 13.22 24.93
N ALA A 328 -10.45 12.75 23.95
CA ALA A 328 -10.12 11.35 23.76
C ALA A 328 -8.84 11.17 22.96
N VAL A 329 -8.28 9.97 23.06
CA VAL A 329 -7.17 9.48 22.22
C VAL A 329 -7.59 8.13 21.67
N ASP A 330 -7.58 8.00 20.34
CA ASP A 330 -7.85 6.74 19.65
C ASP A 330 -6.54 6.05 19.33
N ILE A 331 -6.37 4.81 19.77
CA ILE A 331 -5.14 4.03 19.60
C ILE A 331 -5.46 2.71 18.92
N TYR A 332 -4.70 2.37 17.88
CA TYR A 332 -4.72 1.05 17.29
C TYR A 332 -3.71 0.15 18.01
N PHE A 333 -4.22 -0.89 18.68
CA PHE A 333 -3.39 -1.90 19.31
C PHE A 333 -3.28 -3.13 18.42
N ASN A 334 -2.07 -3.40 17.94
CA ASN A 334 -1.82 -4.62 17.23
C ASN A 334 -1.94 -5.84 18.15
N SER A 335 -2.65 -6.89 17.72
CA SER A 335 -2.65 -8.18 18.41
C SER A 335 -1.26 -8.77 18.31
N SER A 336 -0.53 -8.78 19.42
CA SER A 336 0.81 -9.31 19.43
C SER A 336 0.86 -10.70 20.08
N LEU A 337 1.85 -11.48 19.64
CA LEU A 337 2.23 -12.73 20.29
C LEU A 337 2.92 -12.47 21.64
N ASN A 338 3.06 -13.50 22.46
CA ASN A 338 3.83 -13.47 23.69
C ASN A 338 3.38 -12.46 24.76
N GLU A 339 2.08 -12.24 24.87
CA GLU A 339 1.49 -11.45 25.96
C GLU A 339 1.95 -9.97 26.01
N ALA A 340 2.52 -9.43 24.91
CA ALA A 340 2.96 -8.04 24.87
C ALA A 340 1.80 -7.07 25.16
N ASN A 341 0.58 -7.41 24.69
CA ASN A 341 -0.63 -6.63 24.95
C ASN A 341 -1.19 -6.76 26.37
N LEU A 342 -0.58 -7.58 27.22
CA LEU A 342 -0.94 -7.65 28.64
C LEU A 342 -0.17 -6.63 29.51
N LYS A 343 0.79 -5.92 28.92
CA LYS A 343 1.54 -4.88 29.65
C LYS A 343 0.72 -3.61 29.74
N SER A 344 0.60 -3.11 30.95
CA SER A 344 -0.14 -1.88 31.21
C SER A 344 0.69 -0.64 30.85
N PHE A 345 -0.01 0.42 30.50
CA PHE A 345 0.55 1.70 30.12
C PHE A 345 -0.25 2.86 30.71
N TYR A 346 0.22 4.08 30.50
CA TYR A 346 -0.46 5.32 30.85
C TYR A 346 -0.53 6.22 29.63
N ILE A 347 -1.65 6.91 29.44
CA ILE A 347 -1.74 8.04 28.52
C ILE A 347 -1.32 9.29 29.30
N CYS A 348 -0.34 10.00 28.75
CA CYS A 348 0.15 11.24 29.34
C CYS A 348 0.03 12.37 28.32
N VAL A 349 -0.45 13.52 28.75
CA VAL A 349 -0.47 14.74 27.94
C VAL A 349 0.56 15.70 28.49
N TRP A 350 1.43 16.17 27.60
CA TRP A 350 2.53 17.05 27.94
C TRP A 350 2.43 18.35 27.14
N LYS A 351 2.72 19.46 27.77
CA LYS A 351 3.10 20.67 27.04
C LYS A 351 4.47 20.44 26.39
N SER A 352 4.61 20.80 25.12
CA SER A 352 5.88 20.68 24.44
C SER A 352 6.44 22.05 24.02
N ILE A 353 7.76 22.16 24.03
CA ILE A 353 8.50 23.27 23.44
C ILE A 353 9.49 22.68 22.44
N ASN A 354 9.44 23.13 21.20
CA ASN A 354 10.27 22.59 20.10
C ASN A 354 10.17 21.07 20.01
N LYS A 355 8.96 20.51 20.08
CA LYS A 355 8.66 19.07 20.06
C LYS A 355 9.24 18.26 21.24
N ILE A 356 9.75 18.92 22.27
CA ILE A 356 10.26 18.27 23.49
C ILE A 356 9.21 18.41 24.60
N PRO A 357 8.76 17.31 25.24
CA PRO A 357 7.86 17.36 26.38
C PRO A 357 8.54 18.07 27.56
N VAL A 358 7.90 19.09 28.15
CA VAL A 358 8.48 19.90 29.24
C VAL A 358 7.65 19.90 30.52
N GLU A 359 6.33 19.81 30.42
CA GLU A 359 5.42 19.89 31.55
C GLU A 359 4.30 18.86 31.41
N LEU A 360 4.11 18.01 32.41
CA LEU A 360 3.01 17.04 32.45
C LEU A 360 1.72 17.74 32.79
N ILE A 361 0.76 17.73 31.87
CA ILE A 361 -0.57 18.33 32.05
C ILE A 361 -1.56 17.32 32.62
N TYR A 362 -1.49 16.06 32.08
CA TYR A 362 -2.42 15.01 32.45
C TYR A 362 -1.73 13.64 32.42
N LYS A 363 -2.15 12.77 33.34
CA LYS A 363 -1.78 11.36 33.34
C LYS A 363 -3.02 10.53 33.65
N SER A 364 -3.32 9.55 32.81
CA SER A 364 -4.43 8.61 33.02
C SER A 364 -4.20 7.70 34.22
N GLU A 365 -5.25 6.99 34.62
CA GLU A 365 -5.11 5.76 35.37
C GLU A 365 -4.37 4.71 34.54
N LYS A 366 -4.01 3.63 35.20
CA LYS A 366 -3.32 2.48 34.58
C LYS A 366 -4.27 1.78 33.60
N LEU A 367 -3.87 1.72 32.33
CA LEU A 367 -4.64 1.12 31.26
C LEU A 367 -3.97 -0.18 30.78
N THR A 368 -4.73 -1.05 30.13
CA THR A 368 -4.23 -2.21 29.39
C THR A 368 -4.66 -2.11 27.93
N PRO A 369 -3.81 -2.50 26.97
CA PRO A 369 -4.19 -2.55 25.57
C PRO A 369 -5.43 -3.41 25.34
N ILE A 370 -6.32 -2.96 24.48
CA ILE A 370 -7.51 -3.70 24.04
C ILE A 370 -7.40 -3.91 22.53
N SER A 371 -7.48 -5.16 22.11
CA SER A 371 -7.47 -5.54 20.70
C SER A 371 -8.57 -6.57 20.47
N ASP A 372 -9.72 -6.14 19.98
CA ASP A 372 -10.90 -6.98 19.78
C ASP A 372 -11.19 -7.33 18.32
N SER A 373 -10.62 -6.59 17.37
CA SER A 373 -10.80 -6.83 15.94
C SER A 373 -9.65 -6.24 15.12
N LEU A 374 -9.52 -6.72 13.87
CA LEU A 374 -8.55 -6.19 12.91
C LEU A 374 -8.94 -4.77 12.47
N ASN A 375 -7.92 -3.92 12.26
CA ASN A 375 -8.05 -2.57 11.73
C ASN A 375 -9.07 -1.69 12.48
N LYS A 376 -9.02 -1.75 13.82
CA LYS A 376 -9.93 -0.98 14.65
C LYS A 376 -9.18 -0.20 15.71
N PHE A 377 -9.44 1.11 15.73
CA PHE A 377 -9.01 1.98 16.81
C PHE A 377 -9.87 1.81 18.05
N VAL A 378 -9.27 1.93 19.21
CA VAL A 378 -9.91 1.88 20.52
C VAL A 378 -9.73 3.24 21.19
N ARG A 379 -10.85 3.80 21.71
CA ARG A 379 -10.89 5.08 22.40
C ARG A 379 -10.66 4.92 23.90
#